data_b45e6f0d1b2fe1274c42ac893e1d170b
#
_entry.id   b45e6f0d1b2fe1274c42ac893e1d170b
#
_cell.length_a   1.000
_cell.length_b   1.000
_cell.length_c   1.000
_cell.angle_alpha   90.00
_cell.angle_beta   90.00
_cell.angle_gamma   90.00
#
_symmetry.space_group_name_H-M   'P 1'
#
loop_
_entity.id
_entity.type
_entity.pdbx_description
1 polymer ?
#
loop_
_entity_poly.entity_id
_entity_poly.type
_entity_poly.pdbx_seq_one_letter_code
_entity_poly.pdbx_strand_id
1 'polypeptide(L)'
;GEPLIGVSVSVKGSTSGTMTDMDGNYTLIVPEGYKDIQFSYVGFKTEQHAIKGDKINIQMQEDTHTLDEVVVTALGIKKEKKMLGYSVQEIKGDKLNQTGDPSITGALQGKVAGLQMTTSNTGLNGSTKITIRGNSSLVDNNQPLWIVDGVPFTEESTSTASAYSGYDRGSTTVDINPEDIESISVLKGPNAAALYGSRAGNGVILITTKKGTKSNGFGVTYNNNFTWTQVASTLEMQDKYGQGTNGIYSDTPYSFGPELDGHEYTTFTGENIPFQKYGNKLKDFFDTGFAQTHKVAIGNVKEDSNYRASFGSTNANGIFSREKMNKINVDLTAGMKMNKYLSMDSKISLSRTKTENRPLYGKNGIVYQLLFIPNN
;
A
#
# COMPACT_ATOMS: atom_id res chain seq x y z
N GLY A 1 37.67 -31.17 -0.88
CA GLY A 1 36.90 -29.96 -0.55
C GLY A 1 37.64 -29.20 0.54
N GLU A 2 37.45 -27.90 0.60
CA GLU A 2 37.97 -27.08 1.69
C GLU A 2 37.17 -27.34 2.97
N PRO A 3 37.80 -27.33 4.15
CA PRO A 3 37.09 -27.47 5.41
C PRO A 3 36.16 -26.28 5.66
N LEU A 4 34.94 -26.54 6.08
CA LEU A 4 33.96 -25.51 6.42
C LEU A 4 33.95 -25.24 7.93
N ILE A 5 34.32 -24.02 8.32
CA ILE A 5 34.37 -23.57 9.71
C ILE A 5 32.97 -23.06 10.11
N GLY A 6 32.49 -23.43 11.31
CA GLY A 6 31.25 -22.89 11.88
C GLY A 6 29.98 -23.52 11.31
N VAL A 7 30.05 -24.69 10.69
CA VAL A 7 28.87 -25.48 10.35
C VAL A 7 28.16 -25.90 11.63
N SER A 8 26.89 -25.60 11.76
CA SER A 8 26.06 -26.07 12.86
C SER A 8 25.69 -27.51 12.64
N VAL A 9 26.08 -28.36 13.60
CA VAL A 9 25.80 -29.81 13.62
C VAL A 9 24.90 -30.09 14.81
N SER A 10 23.69 -30.56 14.58
CA SER A 10 22.70 -30.79 15.62
C SER A 10 22.01 -32.14 15.47
N VAL A 11 21.61 -32.74 16.59
CA VAL A 11 20.79 -33.95 16.58
C VAL A 11 19.34 -33.57 16.32
N LYS A 12 18.73 -34.12 15.28
CA LYS A 12 17.36 -33.77 14.89
C LYS A 12 16.36 -34.09 15.99
N GLY A 13 15.63 -33.09 16.47
CA GLY A 13 14.63 -33.24 17.54
C GLY A 13 15.19 -33.17 18.95
N SER A 14 16.48 -32.86 19.12
CA SER A 14 17.15 -32.67 20.41
C SER A 14 17.73 -31.24 20.51
N THR A 15 18.07 -30.81 21.72
CA THR A 15 18.83 -29.60 21.99
C THR A 15 20.36 -29.80 21.90
N SER A 16 20.82 -31.03 21.62
CA SER A 16 22.24 -31.35 21.49
C SER A 16 22.76 -30.86 20.12
N GLY A 17 23.80 -30.04 20.15
CA GLY A 17 24.44 -29.50 18.95
C GLY A 17 25.85 -28.98 19.21
N THR A 18 26.64 -28.86 18.15
CA THR A 18 27.99 -28.35 18.15
C THR A 18 28.26 -27.55 16.85
N MET A 19 29.44 -26.98 16.71
CA MET A 19 29.90 -26.33 15.48
C MET A 19 31.24 -26.92 15.04
N THR A 20 31.54 -26.88 13.74
CA THR A 20 32.84 -27.31 13.21
C THR A 20 33.93 -26.28 13.55
N ASP A 21 35.13 -26.78 13.82
CA ASP A 21 36.35 -26.01 14.07
C ASP A 21 37.02 -25.50 12.76
N MET A 22 38.23 -24.95 12.87
CA MET A 22 38.98 -24.42 11.72
C MET A 22 39.35 -25.47 10.67
N ASP A 23 39.45 -26.70 11.07
CA ASP A 23 39.78 -27.83 10.18
C ASP A 23 38.52 -28.59 9.71
N GLY A 24 37.33 -28.08 10.04
CA GLY A 24 36.04 -28.67 9.69
C GLY A 24 35.67 -29.88 10.54
N ASN A 25 36.38 -30.14 11.66
CA ASN A 25 36.07 -31.22 12.55
C ASN A 25 35.01 -30.83 13.59
N TYR A 26 34.23 -31.80 14.04
CA TYR A 26 33.24 -31.61 15.10
C TYR A 26 33.17 -32.83 16.00
N THR A 27 32.76 -32.62 17.23
CA THR A 27 32.43 -33.68 18.19
C THR A 27 31.06 -33.42 18.74
N LEU A 28 30.16 -34.38 18.61
CA LEU A 28 28.75 -34.27 19.03
C LEU A 28 28.38 -35.47 19.90
N ILE A 29 27.84 -35.18 21.08
CA ILE A 29 27.28 -36.22 21.97
C ILE A 29 25.83 -36.43 21.54
N VAL A 30 25.52 -37.65 21.09
CA VAL A 30 24.17 -38.02 20.65
C VAL A 30 23.46 -38.71 21.81
N PRO A 31 22.31 -38.18 22.29
CA PRO A 31 21.51 -38.84 23.29
C PRO A 31 20.93 -40.16 22.76
N GLU A 32 20.71 -41.15 23.66
CA GLU A 32 20.09 -42.41 23.26
C GLU A 32 18.71 -42.22 22.61
N GLY A 33 18.45 -42.99 21.56
CA GLY A 33 17.17 -42.96 20.84
C GLY A 33 17.11 -42.06 19.59
N TYR A 34 18.09 -41.20 19.37
CA TYR A 34 18.16 -40.39 18.18
C TYR A 34 18.97 -41.06 17.07
N LYS A 35 18.51 -40.90 15.82
CA LYS A 35 19.08 -41.60 14.65
C LYS A 35 19.61 -40.67 13.56
N ASP A 36 19.28 -39.38 13.61
CA ASP A 36 19.63 -38.47 12.54
C ASP A 36 20.35 -37.22 13.06
N ILE A 37 21.38 -36.81 12.33
CA ILE A 37 22.10 -35.55 12.52
C ILE A 37 21.78 -34.63 11.38
N GLN A 38 21.65 -33.32 11.67
CA GLN A 38 21.41 -32.26 10.72
C GLN A 38 22.62 -31.34 10.69
N PHE A 39 23.06 -31.02 9.49
CA PHE A 39 24.12 -30.05 9.19
C PHE A 39 23.52 -28.81 8.52
N SER A 40 23.81 -27.63 9.04
CA SER A 40 23.36 -26.41 8.46
C SER A 40 24.44 -25.32 8.46
N TYR A 41 24.60 -24.64 7.33
CA TYR A 41 25.56 -23.54 7.17
C TYR A 41 24.99 -22.49 6.23
N VAL A 42 25.32 -21.22 6.48
CA VAL A 42 24.83 -20.13 5.64
C VAL A 42 25.38 -20.23 4.22
N GLY A 43 24.50 -20.29 3.21
CA GLY A 43 24.88 -20.47 1.80
C GLY A 43 24.98 -21.93 1.35
N PHE A 44 24.66 -22.90 2.18
CA PHE A 44 24.66 -24.32 1.87
C PHE A 44 23.31 -24.98 2.17
N LYS A 45 22.98 -26.02 1.43
CA LYS A 45 21.78 -26.82 1.67
C LYS A 45 21.88 -27.52 3.01
N THR A 46 20.80 -27.42 3.81
CA THR A 46 20.70 -28.18 5.04
C THR A 46 20.58 -29.66 4.70
N GLU A 47 21.53 -30.48 5.20
CA GLU A 47 21.57 -31.93 4.97
C GLU A 47 21.26 -32.69 6.24
N GLN A 48 20.60 -33.84 6.09
CA GLN A 48 20.28 -34.75 7.19
C GLN A 48 20.88 -36.13 6.87
N HIS A 49 21.63 -36.68 7.83
CA HIS A 49 22.28 -37.95 7.67
C HIS A 49 21.97 -38.86 8.86
N ALA A 50 21.70 -40.13 8.56
CA ALA A 50 21.53 -41.14 9.60
C ALA A 50 22.87 -41.47 10.27
N ILE A 51 22.86 -41.65 11.58
CA ILE A 51 24.03 -42.02 12.37
C ILE A 51 24.39 -43.49 12.09
N LYS A 52 25.47 -43.71 11.33
CA LYS A 52 25.97 -45.01 10.93
C LYS A 52 27.42 -45.22 11.41
N GLY A 53 27.68 -45.00 12.70
CA GLY A 53 29.04 -45.18 13.28
C GLY A 53 29.57 -43.90 13.92
N ASP A 54 30.80 -43.98 14.43
CA ASP A 54 31.43 -42.94 15.25
C ASP A 54 32.02 -41.78 14.45
N LYS A 55 32.11 -41.90 13.11
CA LYS A 55 32.60 -40.85 12.22
C LYS A 55 31.66 -40.65 11.05
N ILE A 56 31.22 -39.42 10.87
CA ILE A 56 30.38 -39.02 9.75
C ILE A 56 31.05 -37.84 9.09
N ASN A 57 31.51 -38.04 7.85
CA ASN A 57 32.04 -36.97 6.99
C ASN A 57 31.02 -36.69 5.93
N ILE A 58 30.72 -35.39 5.72
CA ILE A 58 29.80 -34.96 4.66
C ILE A 58 30.49 -33.91 3.78
N GLN A 59 30.01 -33.81 2.56
CA GLN A 59 30.33 -32.72 1.66
C GLN A 59 29.06 -31.93 1.43
N MET A 60 28.97 -30.76 2.06
CA MET A 60 27.81 -29.91 1.90
C MET A 60 27.75 -29.31 0.48
N GLN A 61 26.57 -29.32 -0.10
CA GLN A 61 26.32 -28.68 -1.38
C GLN A 61 25.97 -27.21 -1.16
N GLU A 62 26.60 -26.31 -1.93
CA GLU A 62 26.21 -24.91 -1.95
C GLU A 62 24.70 -24.82 -2.27
N ASP A 63 24.00 -24.06 -1.46
CA ASP A 63 22.63 -23.71 -1.77
C ASP A 63 22.65 -22.64 -2.86
N THR A 64 22.74 -23.08 -4.12
CA THR A 64 22.61 -22.22 -5.29
C THR A 64 21.18 -21.63 -5.42
N HIS A 65 20.26 -21.99 -4.54
CA HIS A 65 19.10 -21.19 -4.23
C HIS A 65 19.48 -19.99 -3.35
N THR A 66 20.51 -19.19 -3.73
CA THR A 66 20.37 -17.77 -3.55
C THR A 66 19.02 -17.48 -4.16
N LEU A 67 18.11 -16.93 -3.37
CA LEU A 67 16.91 -16.32 -3.86
C LEU A 67 17.36 -15.27 -4.89
N ASP A 68 17.59 -15.72 -6.12
CA ASP A 68 17.73 -14.83 -7.25
C ASP A 68 16.41 -14.12 -7.30
N GLU A 69 16.40 -12.90 -6.77
CA GLU A 69 15.20 -12.06 -6.67
C GLU A 69 14.75 -11.82 -8.11
N VAL A 70 13.89 -12.72 -8.57
CA VAL A 70 13.32 -12.67 -9.90
C VAL A 70 12.22 -11.61 -9.86
N VAL A 71 12.41 -10.55 -10.58
CA VAL A 71 11.43 -9.46 -10.69
C VAL A 71 10.70 -9.56 -12.02
N VAL A 72 9.43 -9.21 -12.01
CA VAL A 72 8.66 -9.07 -13.24
C VAL A 72 9.11 -7.77 -13.92
N THR A 73 9.61 -7.90 -15.15
CA THR A 73 10.02 -6.76 -15.98
C THR A 73 8.96 -6.44 -17.03
N ALA A 74 9.34 -5.62 -18.02
CA ALA A 74 8.49 -5.28 -19.15
C ALA A 74 7.85 -6.51 -19.80
N LEU A 75 6.59 -6.38 -20.20
CA LEU A 75 5.80 -7.42 -20.88
C LEU A 75 5.60 -8.70 -20.04
N GLY A 76 5.70 -8.62 -18.71
CA GLY A 76 5.50 -9.78 -17.83
C GLY A 76 6.67 -10.78 -17.83
N ILE A 77 7.82 -10.44 -18.42
CA ILE A 77 8.99 -11.31 -18.46
C ILE A 77 9.65 -11.32 -17.09
N LYS A 78 9.87 -12.49 -16.52
CA LYS A 78 10.62 -12.69 -15.28
C LYS A 78 12.12 -12.64 -15.59
N LYS A 79 12.86 -11.72 -14.95
CA LYS A 79 14.32 -11.62 -15.03
C LYS A 79 14.93 -11.51 -13.65
N GLU A 80 16.16 -11.99 -13.52
CA GLU A 80 16.92 -11.81 -12.29
C GLU A 80 17.25 -10.33 -12.09
N LYS A 81 17.02 -9.83 -10.90
CA LYS A 81 17.22 -8.41 -10.54
C LYS A 81 18.63 -7.91 -10.86
N LYS A 82 19.63 -8.78 -10.66
CA LYS A 82 21.05 -8.48 -10.96
C LYS A 82 21.35 -8.28 -12.44
N MET A 83 20.50 -8.79 -13.35
CA MET A 83 20.63 -8.62 -14.78
C MET A 83 20.00 -7.33 -15.31
N LEU A 84 19.38 -6.53 -14.43
CA LEU A 84 18.71 -5.31 -14.82
C LEU A 84 19.67 -4.12 -14.77
N GLY A 85 19.82 -3.39 -15.85
CA GLY A 85 20.60 -2.15 -15.91
C GLY A 85 19.93 -0.94 -15.24
N TYR A 86 18.87 -1.16 -14.44
CA TYR A 86 18.11 -0.14 -13.74
C TYR A 86 17.65 -0.60 -12.35
N SER A 87 17.45 0.36 -11.46
CA SER A 87 17.02 0.06 -10.09
C SER A 87 15.54 -0.33 -10.04
N VAL A 88 15.27 -1.56 -9.60
CA VAL A 88 13.91 -2.08 -9.36
C VAL A 88 13.74 -2.40 -7.89
N GLN A 89 12.61 -2.02 -7.35
CA GLN A 89 12.17 -2.45 -6.02
C GLN A 89 10.84 -3.17 -6.15
N GLU A 90 10.81 -4.43 -5.71
CA GLU A 90 9.59 -5.24 -5.69
C GLU A 90 9.00 -5.30 -4.30
N ILE A 91 7.68 -5.27 -4.23
CA ILE A 91 6.88 -5.45 -3.02
C ILE A 91 5.87 -6.56 -3.29
N LYS A 92 5.87 -7.59 -2.49
CA LYS A 92 4.89 -8.67 -2.55
C LYS A 92 3.53 -8.21 -2.01
N GLY A 93 2.45 -8.74 -2.56
CA GLY A 93 1.07 -8.40 -2.18
C GLY A 93 0.79 -8.58 -0.68
N ASP A 94 1.35 -9.60 -0.05
CA ASP A 94 1.18 -9.83 1.39
C ASP A 94 1.72 -8.66 2.24
N LYS A 95 2.83 -8.03 1.80
CA LYS A 95 3.37 -6.83 2.46
C LYS A 95 2.53 -5.59 2.19
N LEU A 96 1.85 -5.51 1.04
CA LEU A 96 0.93 -4.40 0.74
C LEU A 96 -0.28 -4.44 1.66
N ASN A 97 -0.85 -5.62 1.86
CA ASN A 97 -2.10 -5.80 2.58
C ASN A 97 -1.97 -5.72 4.10
N GLN A 98 -0.74 -5.67 4.64
CA GLN A 98 -0.49 -5.53 6.08
C GLN A 98 -1.08 -4.25 6.69
N THR A 99 -1.18 -3.18 5.93
CA THR A 99 -1.76 -1.91 6.40
C THR A 99 -3.28 -1.87 6.33
N GLY A 100 -3.90 -2.79 5.58
CA GLY A 100 -5.34 -2.82 5.37
C GLY A 100 -5.91 -1.58 4.68
N ASP A 101 -5.08 -0.77 4.02
CA ASP A 101 -5.54 0.42 3.30
C ASP A 101 -6.34 -0.02 2.07
N PRO A 102 -7.57 0.48 1.89
CA PRO A 102 -8.39 0.14 0.73
C PRO A 102 -7.86 0.72 -0.59
N SER A 103 -6.91 1.66 -0.52
CA SER A 103 -6.26 2.31 -1.64
C SER A 103 -4.88 1.72 -1.91
N ILE A 104 -4.56 1.45 -3.17
CA ILE A 104 -3.23 1.00 -3.58
C ILE A 104 -2.14 2.04 -3.25
N THR A 105 -2.48 3.31 -3.34
CA THR A 105 -1.57 4.42 -3.05
C THR A 105 -1.22 4.47 -1.57
N GLY A 106 -2.22 4.35 -0.68
CA GLY A 106 -1.98 4.26 0.76
C GLY A 106 -1.19 3.01 1.14
N ALA A 107 -1.50 1.86 0.52
CA ALA A 107 -0.78 0.60 0.75
C ALA A 107 0.71 0.66 0.35
N LEU A 108 1.09 1.51 -0.61
CA LEU A 108 2.48 1.72 -1.06
C LEU A 108 3.25 2.72 -0.22
N GLN A 109 2.56 3.58 0.53
CA GLN A 109 3.19 4.68 1.27
C GLN A 109 4.22 4.16 2.26
N GLY A 110 5.44 4.73 2.22
CA GLY A 110 6.55 4.34 3.10
C GLY A 110 7.23 3.02 2.78
N LYS A 111 6.74 2.23 1.79
CA LYS A 111 7.29 0.91 1.45
C LYS A 111 8.31 0.92 0.31
N VAL A 112 8.39 2.02 -0.44
CA VAL A 112 9.31 2.17 -1.58
C VAL A 112 10.24 3.34 -1.36
N ALA A 113 11.55 3.08 -1.33
CA ALA A 113 12.54 4.14 -1.20
C ALA A 113 12.50 5.08 -2.43
N GLY A 114 12.48 6.40 -2.19
CA GLY A 114 12.41 7.42 -3.24
C GLY A 114 11.07 7.58 -3.94
N LEU A 115 10.02 6.91 -3.46
CA LEU A 115 8.65 7.15 -3.84
C LEU A 115 8.02 8.14 -2.85
N GLN A 116 7.59 9.29 -3.34
CA GLN A 116 6.86 10.29 -2.57
C GLN A 116 5.41 10.30 -2.99
N MET A 117 4.52 10.28 -2.02
CA MET A 117 3.09 10.30 -2.23
C MET A 117 2.46 11.40 -1.40
N THR A 118 1.67 12.24 -2.05
CA THR A 118 0.91 13.30 -1.41
C THR A 118 -0.54 13.12 -1.79
N THR A 119 -1.36 12.69 -0.84
CA THR A 119 -2.80 12.52 -1.02
C THR A 119 -3.51 13.83 -0.71
N SER A 120 -4.47 14.19 -1.52
CA SER A 120 -5.34 15.33 -1.30
C SER A 120 -6.27 15.06 -0.12
N ASN A 121 -6.42 16.04 0.77
CA ASN A 121 -7.34 15.97 1.92
C ASN A 121 -8.79 16.31 1.53
N THR A 122 -9.20 15.92 0.32
CA THR A 122 -10.51 16.26 -0.27
C THR A 122 -11.56 15.18 -0.02
N GLY A 123 -11.38 14.36 0.99
CA GLY A 123 -12.31 13.30 1.37
C GLY A 123 -11.90 11.91 0.88
N LEU A 124 -12.88 11.01 0.82
CA LEU A 124 -12.68 9.63 0.40
C LEU A 124 -12.15 9.55 -1.04
N ASN A 125 -11.08 8.78 -1.23
CA ASN A 125 -10.41 8.63 -2.53
C ASN A 125 -9.93 9.94 -3.14
N GLY A 126 -9.42 10.88 -2.35
CA GLY A 126 -8.76 12.07 -2.86
C GLY A 126 -7.62 11.73 -3.82
N SER A 127 -7.39 12.58 -4.82
CA SER A 127 -6.30 12.40 -5.78
C SER A 127 -4.96 12.30 -5.07
N THR A 128 -4.12 11.40 -5.53
CA THR A 128 -2.77 11.22 -4.98
C THR A 128 -1.74 11.61 -6.03
N LYS A 129 -0.89 12.58 -5.70
CA LYS A 129 0.30 12.90 -6.48
C LYS A 129 1.42 11.96 -6.09
N ILE A 130 1.99 11.28 -7.08
CA ILE A 130 3.06 10.33 -6.90
C ILE A 130 4.27 10.79 -7.68
N THR A 131 5.43 10.84 -7.04
CA THR A 131 6.70 11.13 -7.70
C THR A 131 7.77 10.12 -7.32
N ILE A 132 8.59 9.74 -8.29
CA ILE A 132 9.72 8.83 -8.09
C ILE A 132 11.00 9.64 -8.22
N ARG A 133 11.78 9.75 -7.13
CA ARG A 133 13.02 10.55 -7.05
C ARG A 133 12.80 12.07 -7.28
N GLY A 134 11.61 12.57 -6.97
CA GLY A 134 11.26 13.99 -7.09
C GLY A 134 10.64 14.36 -8.44
N ASN A 135 10.45 15.67 -8.65
CA ASN A 135 9.91 16.20 -9.89
C ASN A 135 11.01 16.31 -10.95
N SER A 136 10.75 15.84 -12.15
CA SER A 136 11.63 15.94 -13.32
C SER A 136 11.31 17.15 -14.20
N SER A 137 10.07 17.64 -14.16
CA SER A 137 9.59 18.79 -14.92
C SER A 137 8.89 19.80 -14.02
N LEU A 138 9.03 21.08 -14.35
CA LEU A 138 8.29 22.17 -13.68
C LEU A 138 6.88 22.39 -14.25
N VAL A 139 6.65 21.97 -15.48
CA VAL A 139 5.41 22.26 -16.23
C VAL A 139 4.61 21.00 -16.55
N ASP A 140 5.32 19.89 -16.85
CA ASP A 140 4.69 18.64 -17.24
C ASP A 140 4.26 17.76 -16.06
N ASN A 141 3.47 16.74 -16.38
CA ASN A 141 3.07 15.71 -15.43
C ASN A 141 4.29 14.92 -14.95
N ASN A 142 4.52 14.92 -13.64
CA ASN A 142 5.62 14.19 -12.98
C ASN A 142 5.20 12.82 -12.45
N GLN A 143 4.00 12.34 -12.76
CA GLN A 143 3.52 11.06 -12.26
C GLN A 143 4.14 9.88 -13.04
N PRO A 144 4.41 8.74 -12.37
CA PRO A 144 4.88 7.54 -13.02
C PRO A 144 3.80 6.91 -13.90
N LEU A 145 4.22 6.13 -14.90
CA LEU A 145 3.31 5.32 -15.68
C LEU A 145 2.90 4.07 -14.88
N TRP A 146 1.61 3.82 -14.82
CA TRP A 146 1.06 2.60 -14.24
C TRP A 146 0.86 1.54 -15.32
N ILE A 147 1.21 0.29 -14.98
CA ILE A 147 1.04 -0.86 -15.87
C ILE A 147 0.47 -2.01 -15.06
N VAL A 148 -0.66 -2.53 -15.48
CA VAL A 148 -1.34 -3.66 -14.84
C VAL A 148 -1.31 -4.86 -15.77
N ASP A 149 -0.64 -5.95 -15.36
CA ASP A 149 -0.45 -7.17 -16.14
C ASP A 149 0.06 -6.92 -17.57
N GLY A 150 0.96 -5.94 -17.73
CA GLY A 150 1.56 -5.56 -19.01
C GLY A 150 0.76 -4.53 -19.82
N VAL A 151 -0.43 -4.15 -19.40
CA VAL A 151 -1.26 -3.15 -20.07
C VAL A 151 -1.07 -1.78 -19.39
N PRO A 152 -0.68 -0.73 -20.16
CA PRO A 152 -0.59 0.63 -19.62
C PRO A 152 -1.96 1.11 -19.11
N PHE A 153 -1.97 1.60 -17.89
CA PHE A 153 -3.14 2.15 -17.21
C PHE A 153 -2.93 3.66 -17.08
N THR A 154 -3.81 4.44 -17.67
CA THR A 154 -3.67 5.90 -17.62
C THR A 154 -4.21 6.41 -16.30
N GLU A 155 -3.35 7.03 -15.52
CA GLU A 155 -3.75 7.79 -14.34
C GLU A 155 -4.27 9.15 -14.81
N GLU A 156 -5.56 9.26 -14.98
CA GLU A 156 -6.21 10.54 -15.23
C GLU A 156 -6.85 11.04 -13.94
N SER A 157 -6.38 12.18 -13.47
CA SER A 157 -7.12 12.95 -12.47
C SER A 157 -8.22 13.71 -13.20
N THR A 158 -9.45 13.27 -13.03
CA THR A 158 -10.62 14.00 -13.52
C THR A 158 -11.01 15.15 -12.57
N SER A 159 -10.07 15.58 -11.74
CA SER A 159 -10.27 16.66 -10.80
C SER A 159 -10.51 17.97 -11.52
N THR A 160 -11.59 18.66 -11.15
CA THR A 160 -11.85 20.05 -11.51
C THR A 160 -11.41 21.01 -10.41
N ALA A 161 -10.74 20.49 -9.38
CA ALA A 161 -10.29 21.25 -8.23
C ALA A 161 -9.26 22.32 -8.63
N SER A 162 -9.48 23.53 -8.15
CA SER A 162 -8.62 24.69 -8.33
C SER A 162 -8.41 25.41 -6.99
N ALA A 163 -7.54 26.41 -6.96
CA ALA A 163 -7.36 27.23 -5.76
C ALA A 163 -8.65 27.92 -5.29
N TYR A 164 -9.61 28.12 -6.18
CA TYR A 164 -10.85 28.82 -5.87
C TYR A 164 -12.02 27.90 -5.58
N SER A 165 -12.20 26.85 -6.36
CA SER A 165 -13.35 25.93 -6.24
C SER A 165 -13.13 24.67 -7.06
N GLY A 166 -14.01 23.70 -6.91
CA GLY A 166 -14.09 22.49 -7.70
C GLY A 166 -14.18 21.23 -6.85
N TYR A 167 -14.29 20.09 -7.53
CA TYR A 167 -14.33 18.79 -6.91
C TYR A 167 -13.10 17.99 -7.29
N ASP A 168 -12.47 17.37 -6.32
CA ASP A 168 -11.50 16.33 -6.54
C ASP A 168 -12.24 14.99 -6.74
N ARG A 169 -12.24 14.48 -7.94
CA ARG A 169 -12.92 13.21 -8.27
C ARG A 169 -12.08 11.98 -7.99
N GLY A 170 -10.85 12.19 -7.48
CA GLY A 170 -9.89 11.13 -7.21
C GLY A 170 -9.14 10.69 -8.45
N SER A 171 -8.40 9.61 -8.32
CA SER A 171 -7.61 9.03 -9.39
C SER A 171 -8.14 7.67 -9.82
N THR A 172 -7.85 7.26 -11.04
CA THR A 172 -8.30 5.99 -11.61
C THR A 172 -7.65 4.78 -10.92
N THR A 173 -6.50 4.96 -10.27
CA THR A 173 -5.84 3.90 -9.48
C THR A 173 -6.68 3.39 -8.31
N VAL A 174 -7.70 4.13 -7.91
CA VAL A 174 -8.67 3.67 -6.90
C VAL A 174 -9.41 2.41 -7.31
N ASP A 175 -9.55 2.17 -8.61
CA ASP A 175 -10.24 0.99 -9.13
C ASP A 175 -9.43 -0.30 -8.96
N ILE A 176 -8.13 -0.18 -8.76
CA ILE A 176 -7.25 -1.32 -8.48
C ILE A 176 -7.43 -1.73 -7.01
N ASN A 177 -7.77 -3.00 -6.79
CA ASN A 177 -7.90 -3.52 -5.44
C ASN A 177 -6.56 -4.10 -4.95
N PRO A 178 -5.97 -3.60 -3.85
CA PRO A 178 -4.70 -4.11 -3.32
C PRO A 178 -4.71 -5.62 -3.03
N GLU A 179 -5.84 -6.17 -2.65
CA GLU A 179 -6.01 -7.59 -2.34
C GLU A 179 -5.84 -8.52 -3.57
N ASP A 180 -6.01 -7.98 -4.80
CA ASP A 180 -5.80 -8.74 -6.04
C ASP A 180 -4.36 -8.71 -6.53
N ILE A 181 -3.48 -7.99 -5.85
CA ILE A 181 -2.10 -7.80 -6.26
C ILE A 181 -1.24 -8.95 -5.74
N GLU A 182 -0.49 -9.57 -6.63
CA GLU A 182 0.57 -10.53 -6.31
C GLU A 182 1.87 -9.80 -5.96
N SER A 183 2.26 -8.82 -6.79
CA SER A 183 3.43 -7.99 -6.54
C SER A 183 3.35 -6.65 -7.28
N ILE A 184 4.09 -5.67 -6.76
CA ILE A 184 4.33 -4.38 -7.39
C ILE A 184 5.82 -4.20 -7.57
N SER A 185 6.24 -3.93 -8.81
CA SER A 185 7.62 -3.59 -9.14
C SER A 185 7.71 -2.11 -9.54
N VAL A 186 8.53 -1.34 -8.82
CA VAL A 186 8.77 0.07 -9.11
C VAL A 186 10.10 0.23 -9.83
N LEU A 187 10.02 0.64 -11.10
CA LEU A 187 11.16 0.93 -11.94
C LEU A 187 11.51 2.41 -11.84
N LYS A 188 12.68 2.70 -11.29
CA LYS A 188 13.09 4.06 -10.93
C LYS A 188 14.05 4.61 -11.99
N GLY A 189 13.65 5.71 -12.61
CA GLY A 189 14.48 6.49 -13.52
C GLY A 189 14.18 6.30 -15.01
N PRO A 190 14.87 7.07 -15.88
CA PRO A 190 14.56 7.16 -17.31
C PRO A 190 14.83 5.87 -18.09
N ASN A 191 15.60 4.93 -17.53
CA ASN A 191 15.84 3.63 -18.19
C ASN A 191 14.57 2.80 -18.33
N ALA A 192 13.53 3.08 -17.53
CA ALA A 192 12.20 2.51 -17.72
C ALA A 192 11.56 2.99 -19.03
N ALA A 193 11.90 4.19 -19.49
CA ALA A 193 11.41 4.75 -20.75
C ALA A 193 11.91 3.96 -21.97
N ALA A 194 13.05 3.30 -21.90
CA ALA A 194 13.54 2.41 -22.96
C ALA A 194 12.60 1.23 -23.23
N LEU A 195 11.81 0.83 -22.23
CA LEU A 195 10.89 -0.30 -22.32
C LEU A 195 9.45 0.12 -22.66
N TYR A 196 9.04 1.32 -22.22
CA TYR A 196 7.64 1.77 -22.29
C TYR A 196 7.46 3.14 -22.98
N GLY A 197 8.53 3.66 -23.58
CA GLY A 197 8.53 4.94 -24.31
C GLY A 197 8.57 6.17 -23.38
N SER A 198 8.40 7.34 -23.98
CA SER A 198 8.54 8.64 -23.28
C SER A 198 7.61 8.83 -22.08
N ARG A 199 6.43 8.21 -22.10
CA ARG A 199 5.48 8.24 -20.96
C ARG A 199 6.05 7.65 -19.66
N ALA A 200 7.07 6.81 -19.76
CA ALA A 200 7.75 6.19 -18.63
C ALA A 200 8.97 6.99 -18.12
N GLY A 201 9.18 8.21 -18.62
CA GLY A 201 10.32 9.07 -18.23
C GLY A 201 10.37 9.36 -16.72
N ASN A 202 9.23 9.42 -16.06
CA ASN A 202 9.10 9.63 -14.62
C ASN A 202 9.15 8.32 -13.80
N GLY A 203 9.47 7.20 -14.44
CA GLY A 203 9.44 5.85 -13.86
C GLY A 203 8.14 5.11 -14.14
N VAL A 204 8.11 3.83 -13.72
CA VAL A 204 6.98 2.93 -13.96
C VAL A 204 6.64 2.17 -12.70
N ILE A 205 5.35 2.03 -12.44
CA ILE A 205 4.79 1.15 -11.41
C ILE A 205 4.11 -0.02 -12.12
N LEU A 206 4.76 -1.18 -12.05
CA LEU A 206 4.24 -2.43 -12.61
C LEU A 206 3.47 -3.19 -11.56
N ILE A 207 2.23 -3.51 -11.85
CA ILE A 207 1.37 -4.33 -11.02
C ILE A 207 1.20 -5.69 -11.68
N THR A 208 1.50 -6.74 -10.93
CA THR A 208 1.16 -8.11 -11.28
C THR A 208 0.02 -8.57 -10.40
N THR A 209 -1.06 -9.04 -11.00
CA THR A 209 -2.23 -9.51 -10.25
C THR A 209 -2.18 -11.01 -9.99
N LYS A 210 -2.85 -11.45 -8.92
CA LYS A 210 -2.93 -12.85 -8.50
C LYS A 210 -3.62 -13.71 -9.57
N LYS A 211 -3.00 -14.79 -9.97
CA LYS A 211 -3.55 -15.77 -10.94
C LYS A 211 -4.32 -16.93 -10.26
N GLY A 212 -4.22 -17.03 -8.95
CA GLY A 212 -4.80 -18.10 -8.13
C GLY A 212 -3.82 -18.56 -7.05
N THR A 213 -4.24 -19.50 -6.22
CA THR A 213 -3.40 -20.07 -5.14
C THR A 213 -3.28 -21.57 -5.38
N LYS A 214 -2.07 -22.11 -5.33
CA LYS A 214 -1.85 -23.55 -5.44
C LYS A 214 -2.51 -24.25 -4.25
N SER A 215 -3.54 -25.04 -4.51
CA SER A 215 -4.30 -25.74 -3.47
C SER A 215 -4.76 -27.11 -3.98
N ASN A 216 -5.04 -28.03 -3.05
CA ASN A 216 -5.60 -29.35 -3.38
C ASN A 216 -7.12 -29.31 -3.67
N GLY A 217 -7.74 -28.13 -3.75
CA GLY A 217 -9.15 -27.94 -3.99
C GLY A 217 -9.45 -26.64 -4.74
N PHE A 218 -10.59 -26.03 -4.46
CA PHE A 218 -11.02 -24.79 -5.13
C PHE A 218 -10.22 -23.54 -4.71
N GLY A 219 -9.43 -23.61 -3.61
CA GLY A 219 -8.62 -22.49 -3.14
C GLY A 219 -9.46 -21.26 -2.80
N VAL A 220 -10.44 -21.41 -1.89
CA VAL A 220 -11.29 -20.31 -1.43
C VAL A 220 -10.53 -19.46 -0.42
N THR A 221 -10.52 -18.15 -0.64
CA THR A 221 -9.99 -17.16 0.30
C THR A 221 -11.06 -16.13 0.63
N TYR A 222 -11.14 -15.74 1.89
CA TYR A 222 -11.98 -14.64 2.36
C TYR A 222 -11.13 -13.68 3.18
N ASN A 223 -11.12 -12.42 2.75
CA ASN A 223 -10.45 -11.34 3.46
C ASN A 223 -11.50 -10.32 3.90
N ASN A 224 -11.30 -9.81 5.11
CA ASN A 224 -12.13 -8.76 5.68
C ASN A 224 -11.23 -7.72 6.34
N ASN A 225 -11.56 -6.44 6.13
CA ASN A 225 -10.84 -5.34 6.74
C ASN A 225 -11.79 -4.27 7.23
N PHE A 226 -11.53 -3.76 8.45
CA PHE A 226 -12.21 -2.63 9.06
C PHE A 226 -11.19 -1.54 9.35
N THR A 227 -11.47 -0.33 8.88
CA THR A 227 -10.59 0.83 9.06
C THR A 227 -11.36 1.98 9.67
N TRP A 228 -10.82 2.57 10.74
CA TRP A 228 -11.30 3.82 11.33
C TRP A 228 -10.31 4.93 11.00
N THR A 229 -10.83 6.06 10.56
CA THR A 229 -10.03 7.22 10.18
C THR A 229 -10.46 8.42 11.00
N GLN A 230 -9.49 9.09 11.63
CA GLN A 230 -9.71 10.31 12.40
C GLN A 230 -8.71 11.38 11.98
N VAL A 231 -9.09 12.63 12.15
CA VAL A 231 -8.16 13.76 11.97
C VAL A 231 -7.14 13.74 13.09
N ALA A 232 -5.88 13.58 12.75
CA ALA A 232 -4.79 13.47 13.72
C ALA A 232 -4.48 14.82 14.40
N SER A 233 -4.49 15.91 13.63
CA SER A 233 -4.26 17.27 14.12
C SER A 233 -4.99 18.28 13.26
N THR A 234 -5.36 19.39 13.87
CA THR A 234 -5.94 20.57 13.21
C THR A 234 -5.05 21.76 13.44
N LEU A 235 -5.23 22.83 12.67
CA LEU A 235 -4.54 24.10 12.94
C LEU A 235 -4.98 24.61 14.31
N GLU A 236 -4.01 25.03 15.09
CA GLU A 236 -4.28 25.78 16.33
C GLU A 236 -4.71 27.19 15.99
N MET A 237 -5.93 27.52 16.34
CA MET A 237 -6.49 28.85 16.13
C MET A 237 -6.40 29.62 17.45
N GLN A 238 -6.21 30.95 17.35
CA GLN A 238 -6.28 31.79 18.53
C GLN A 238 -7.66 31.69 19.20
N ASP A 239 -7.72 31.73 20.50
CA ASP A 239 -8.94 31.56 21.30
C ASP A 239 -9.14 32.67 22.35
N LYS A 240 -8.42 33.78 22.18
CA LYS A 240 -8.46 34.93 23.09
C LYS A 240 -9.48 35.99 22.66
N TYR A 241 -9.58 36.21 21.34
CA TYR A 241 -10.46 37.23 20.79
C TYR A 241 -11.53 36.60 19.89
N GLY A 242 -12.73 37.14 19.96
CA GLY A 242 -13.85 36.68 19.16
C GLY A 242 -14.07 37.51 17.88
N GLN A 243 -15.26 37.40 17.32
CA GLN A 243 -15.67 38.06 16.11
C GLN A 243 -15.58 39.58 16.22
N GLY A 244 -15.01 40.22 15.19
CA GLY A 244 -14.88 41.65 15.11
C GLY A 244 -13.55 42.16 14.59
N THR A 245 -13.36 43.48 14.67
CA THR A 245 -12.16 44.18 14.26
C THR A 245 -11.78 45.25 15.26
N ASN A 246 -10.49 45.54 15.44
CA ASN A 246 -9.97 46.60 16.32
C ASN A 246 -10.51 46.54 17.76
N GLY A 247 -10.74 45.34 18.29
CA GLY A 247 -11.25 45.14 19.65
C GLY A 247 -12.76 45.41 19.80
N ILE A 248 -13.48 45.63 18.69
CA ILE A 248 -14.92 45.92 18.68
C ILE A 248 -15.64 44.81 17.94
N TYR A 249 -16.76 44.33 18.48
CA TYR A 249 -17.63 43.40 17.82
C TYR A 249 -18.17 43.98 16.51
N SER A 250 -18.08 43.22 15.45
CA SER A 250 -18.64 43.55 14.15
C SER A 250 -18.90 42.26 13.38
N ASP A 251 -19.92 42.25 12.53
CA ASP A 251 -20.28 41.11 11.68
C ASP A 251 -19.28 40.93 10.54
N THR A 252 -18.15 40.33 10.88
CA THR A 252 -17.04 40.05 9.97
C THR A 252 -16.52 38.65 10.17
N PRO A 253 -15.85 38.03 9.20
CA PRO A 253 -15.22 36.73 9.35
C PRO A 253 -13.90 36.80 10.14
N TYR A 254 -13.54 37.95 10.70
CA TYR A 254 -12.29 38.13 11.43
C TYR A 254 -12.48 37.96 12.93
N SER A 255 -11.48 37.41 13.60
CA SER A 255 -11.44 37.22 15.05
C SER A 255 -10.45 38.20 15.70
N PHE A 256 -10.66 39.50 15.46
CA PHE A 256 -9.92 40.64 16.05
C PHE A 256 -10.86 41.56 16.84
N GLY A 257 -11.98 41.01 17.34
CA GLY A 257 -12.97 41.69 18.14
C GLY A 257 -12.61 41.77 19.63
N PRO A 258 -13.61 41.87 20.52
CA PRO A 258 -13.41 41.87 21.97
C PRO A 258 -12.82 40.56 22.48
N GLU A 259 -12.31 40.59 23.69
CA GLU A 259 -11.83 39.41 24.40
C GLU A 259 -12.98 38.46 24.72
N LEU A 260 -12.75 37.15 24.63
CA LEU A 260 -13.72 36.09 24.93
C LEU A 260 -13.81 35.89 26.45
N ASP A 261 -14.30 36.88 27.18
CA ASP A 261 -14.36 36.95 28.62
C ASP A 261 -15.73 36.54 29.23
N GLY A 262 -16.68 36.18 28.34
CA GLY A 262 -18.03 35.75 28.75
C GLY A 262 -19.03 36.87 28.95
N HIS A 263 -18.72 38.14 28.60
CA HIS A 263 -19.72 39.19 28.63
C HIS A 263 -20.90 38.89 27.69
N GLU A 264 -22.09 39.37 28.03
CA GLU A 264 -23.24 39.19 27.13
C GLU A 264 -23.15 40.09 25.89
N TYR A 265 -23.47 39.51 24.73
CA TYR A 265 -23.64 40.27 23.51
C TYR A 265 -24.88 39.78 22.76
N THR A 266 -25.44 40.67 21.93
CA THR A 266 -26.58 40.34 21.11
C THR A 266 -26.12 39.88 19.72
N THR A 267 -26.51 38.64 19.35
CA THR A 267 -26.22 38.09 18.03
C THR A 267 -27.02 38.80 16.96
N PHE A 268 -26.69 38.54 15.69
CA PHE A 268 -27.45 39.01 14.54
C PHE A 268 -28.90 38.45 14.52
N THR A 269 -29.18 37.35 15.20
CA THR A 269 -30.51 36.78 15.38
C THR A 269 -31.31 37.45 16.49
N GLY A 270 -30.70 38.39 17.26
CA GLY A 270 -31.31 39.09 18.36
C GLY A 270 -31.28 38.33 19.70
N GLU A 271 -30.56 37.24 19.79
CA GLU A 271 -30.35 36.45 20.99
C GLU A 271 -29.19 37.00 21.81
N ASN A 272 -29.36 37.11 23.13
CA ASN A 272 -28.27 37.44 24.04
C ASN A 272 -27.56 36.15 24.48
N ILE A 273 -26.30 36.04 24.11
CA ILE A 273 -25.46 34.90 24.49
C ILE A 273 -24.12 35.37 25.05
N PRO A 274 -23.48 34.55 25.89
CA PRO A 274 -22.11 34.89 26.37
C PRO A 274 -21.11 34.95 25.22
N PHE A 275 -20.27 35.98 25.20
CA PHE A 275 -19.18 36.14 24.26
C PHE A 275 -17.96 35.32 24.73
N GLN A 276 -18.01 34.03 24.43
CA GLN A 276 -17.03 33.06 24.87
C GLN A 276 -16.72 32.06 23.77
N LYS A 277 -15.62 31.31 23.93
CA LYS A 277 -15.26 30.22 23.03
C LYS A 277 -16.25 29.06 23.14
N TYR A 278 -16.78 28.63 22.02
CA TYR A 278 -17.63 27.46 21.92
C TYR A 278 -16.87 26.31 21.22
N GLY A 279 -16.41 25.32 21.99
CA GLY A 279 -15.79 24.11 21.48
C GLY A 279 -14.48 24.33 20.69
N ASN A 280 -14.13 23.34 19.91
CA ASN A 280 -13.03 23.41 18.93
C ASN A 280 -13.61 23.17 17.52
N LYS A 281 -14.03 24.23 16.85
CA LYS A 281 -14.73 24.17 15.56
C LYS A 281 -14.06 23.30 14.50
N LEU A 282 -12.71 23.32 14.45
CA LEU A 282 -11.98 22.51 13.47
C LEU A 282 -11.98 21.02 13.84
N LYS A 283 -11.86 20.70 15.13
CA LYS A 283 -11.87 19.32 15.61
C LYS A 283 -13.28 18.74 15.63
N ASP A 284 -14.24 19.53 16.07
CA ASP A 284 -15.63 19.11 16.27
C ASP A 284 -16.40 18.98 14.94
N PHE A 285 -15.88 19.58 13.87
CA PHE A 285 -16.46 19.52 12.54
C PHE A 285 -16.32 18.16 11.87
N PHE A 286 -15.22 17.45 12.16
CA PHE A 286 -14.92 16.19 11.48
C PHE A 286 -15.49 15.00 12.22
N ASP A 287 -16.14 14.12 11.48
CA ASP A 287 -16.61 12.83 11.97
C ASP A 287 -15.45 11.80 12.01
N THR A 288 -15.68 10.69 12.70
CA THR A 288 -14.82 9.51 12.55
C THR A 288 -15.24 8.74 11.30
N GLY A 289 -14.35 8.67 10.32
CA GLY A 289 -14.55 7.86 9.13
C GLY A 289 -14.48 6.37 9.46
N PHE A 290 -15.27 5.57 8.76
CA PHE A 290 -15.28 4.12 8.89
C PHE A 290 -15.37 3.47 7.51
N ALA A 291 -14.49 2.50 7.25
CA ALA A 291 -14.52 1.70 6.03
C ALA A 291 -14.52 0.22 6.38
N GLN A 292 -15.32 -0.54 5.65
CA GLN A 292 -15.32 -2.00 5.69
C GLN A 292 -15.15 -2.55 4.28
N THR A 293 -14.23 -3.51 4.15
CA THR A 293 -13.95 -4.21 2.89
C THR A 293 -14.12 -5.70 3.10
N HIS A 294 -14.92 -6.30 2.24
CA HIS A 294 -15.11 -7.75 2.17
C HIS A 294 -14.65 -8.24 0.83
N LYS A 295 -13.87 -9.31 0.81
CA LYS A 295 -13.41 -9.92 -0.42
C LYS A 295 -13.44 -11.43 -0.32
N VAL A 296 -14.03 -12.05 -1.34
CA VAL A 296 -14.02 -13.50 -1.56
C VAL A 296 -13.29 -13.77 -2.85
N ALA A 297 -12.41 -14.75 -2.86
CA ALA A 297 -11.81 -15.24 -4.09
C ALA A 297 -11.76 -16.77 -4.10
N ILE A 298 -11.97 -17.33 -5.28
CA ILE A 298 -11.87 -18.76 -5.54
C ILE A 298 -10.85 -18.91 -6.67
N GLY A 299 -9.89 -19.80 -6.53
CA GLY A 299 -8.90 -19.99 -7.59
C GLY A 299 -7.93 -21.10 -7.31
N ASN A 300 -7.36 -21.63 -8.38
CA ASN A 300 -6.31 -22.64 -8.29
C ASN A 300 -5.27 -22.43 -9.39
N VAL A 301 -4.05 -22.86 -9.12
CA VAL A 301 -2.94 -22.91 -10.07
C VAL A 301 -2.46 -24.35 -10.17
N LYS A 302 -2.53 -24.91 -11.36
CA LYS A 302 -1.95 -26.19 -11.75
C LYS A 302 -0.76 -25.96 -12.68
N GLU A 303 -0.06 -27.01 -13.06
CA GLU A 303 1.11 -26.92 -13.94
C GLU A 303 0.81 -26.24 -15.29
N ASP A 304 -0.30 -26.61 -15.91
CA ASP A 304 -0.68 -26.12 -17.24
C ASP A 304 -1.89 -25.19 -17.25
N SER A 305 -2.48 -24.87 -16.11
CA SER A 305 -3.67 -24.03 -16.06
C SER A 305 -3.77 -23.27 -14.75
N ASN A 306 -4.39 -22.10 -14.82
CA ASN A 306 -4.79 -21.32 -13.66
C ASN A 306 -6.18 -20.74 -13.86
N TYR A 307 -6.90 -20.54 -12.79
CA TYR A 307 -8.13 -19.77 -12.78
C TYR A 307 -8.29 -19.05 -11.46
N ARG A 308 -8.89 -17.89 -11.49
CA ARG A 308 -9.27 -17.11 -10.32
C ARG A 308 -10.50 -16.28 -10.62
N ALA A 309 -11.48 -16.35 -9.74
CA ALA A 309 -12.60 -15.43 -9.69
C ALA A 309 -12.61 -14.75 -8.34
N SER A 310 -12.75 -13.42 -8.32
CA SER A 310 -12.88 -12.69 -7.06
C SER A 310 -13.98 -11.65 -7.11
N PHE A 311 -14.60 -11.44 -5.95
CA PHE A 311 -15.60 -10.42 -5.69
C PHE A 311 -15.18 -9.62 -4.48
N GLY A 312 -15.16 -8.30 -4.61
CA GLY A 312 -14.84 -7.36 -3.53
C GLY A 312 -15.94 -6.31 -3.37
N SER A 313 -16.25 -5.97 -2.14
CA SER A 313 -17.17 -4.88 -1.78
C SER A 313 -16.53 -4.03 -0.69
N THR A 314 -16.44 -2.71 -0.93
CA THR A 314 -15.98 -1.74 0.07
C THR A 314 -17.08 -0.71 0.29
N ASN A 315 -17.47 -0.53 1.55
CA ASN A 315 -18.38 0.52 1.99
C ASN A 315 -17.62 1.43 2.96
N ALA A 316 -17.63 2.73 2.72
CA ALA A 316 -16.94 3.69 3.56
C ALA A 316 -17.78 4.93 3.82
N ASN A 317 -17.68 5.46 5.04
CA ASN A 317 -18.09 6.80 5.41
C ASN A 317 -16.80 7.62 5.61
N GLY A 318 -16.77 8.84 5.07
CA GLY A 318 -15.63 9.74 5.21
C GLY A 318 -15.60 10.46 6.55
N ILE A 319 -14.58 11.30 6.72
CA ILE A 319 -14.48 12.21 7.87
C ILE A 319 -15.35 13.46 7.71
N PHE A 320 -15.82 13.73 6.49
CA PHE A 320 -16.82 14.78 6.24
C PHE A 320 -18.22 14.23 6.43
N SER A 321 -19.07 15.01 7.09
CA SER A 321 -20.45 14.59 7.35
C SER A 321 -21.17 14.18 6.07
N ARG A 322 -21.85 13.03 6.10
CA ARG A 322 -22.61 12.42 4.99
C ARG A 322 -21.79 11.97 3.77
N GLU A 323 -20.46 12.09 3.79
CA GLU A 323 -19.63 11.55 2.71
C GLU A 323 -19.65 10.02 2.75
N LYS A 324 -19.96 9.41 1.61
CA LYS A 324 -20.07 7.94 1.48
C LYS A 324 -19.41 7.45 0.21
N MET A 325 -18.84 6.27 0.28
CA MET A 325 -18.30 5.56 -0.88
C MET A 325 -18.75 4.12 -0.87
N ASN A 326 -19.21 3.65 -2.02
CA ASN A 326 -19.49 2.24 -2.29
C ASN A 326 -18.68 1.81 -3.50
N LYS A 327 -17.88 0.76 -3.35
CA LYS A 327 -17.04 0.21 -4.39
C LYS A 327 -17.32 -1.29 -4.53
N ILE A 328 -17.48 -1.76 -5.75
CA ILE A 328 -17.63 -3.19 -6.10
C ILE A 328 -16.60 -3.50 -7.16
N ASN A 329 -15.87 -4.61 -6.97
CA ASN A 329 -14.91 -5.14 -7.91
C ASN A 329 -15.23 -6.61 -8.21
N VAL A 330 -15.14 -6.98 -9.50
CA VAL A 330 -15.21 -8.36 -9.95
C VAL A 330 -14.03 -8.61 -10.87
N ASP A 331 -13.22 -9.61 -10.55
CA ASP A 331 -12.07 -9.99 -11.36
C ASP A 331 -12.14 -11.47 -11.71
N LEU A 332 -11.97 -11.76 -12.98
CA LEU A 332 -11.92 -13.11 -13.53
C LEU A 332 -10.60 -13.28 -14.28
N THR A 333 -9.82 -14.26 -13.92
CA THR A 333 -8.56 -14.60 -14.59
C THR A 333 -8.58 -16.09 -14.93
N ALA A 334 -8.19 -16.42 -16.15
CA ALA A 334 -8.01 -17.80 -16.58
C ALA A 334 -6.80 -17.88 -17.51
N GLY A 335 -5.96 -18.88 -17.31
CA GLY A 335 -4.81 -19.14 -18.15
C GLY A 335 -4.63 -20.62 -18.39
N MET A 336 -4.16 -20.99 -19.58
CA MET A 336 -3.90 -22.36 -19.96
C MET A 336 -2.74 -22.45 -20.94
N LYS A 337 -1.85 -23.40 -20.72
CA LYS A 337 -0.84 -23.82 -21.68
C LYS A 337 -1.40 -24.93 -22.53
N MET A 338 -1.71 -24.66 -23.79
CA MET A 338 -2.24 -25.64 -24.72
C MET A 338 -1.17 -26.62 -25.19
N ASN A 339 0.04 -26.13 -25.39
CA ASN A 339 1.22 -26.92 -25.74
C ASN A 339 2.49 -26.10 -25.48
N LYS A 340 3.68 -26.62 -25.84
CA LYS A 340 4.96 -25.93 -25.64
C LYS A 340 5.13 -24.61 -26.41
N TYR A 341 4.28 -24.33 -27.39
CA TYR A 341 4.34 -23.14 -28.24
C TYR A 341 3.20 -22.16 -27.99
N LEU A 342 2.08 -22.63 -27.42
CA LEU A 342 0.88 -21.82 -27.30
C LEU A 342 0.38 -21.81 -25.87
N SER A 343 0.30 -20.63 -25.31
CA SER A 343 -0.37 -20.34 -24.04
C SER A 343 -1.39 -19.22 -24.23
N MET A 344 -2.46 -19.27 -23.46
CA MET A 344 -3.52 -18.28 -23.43
C MET A 344 -3.72 -17.80 -22.01
N ASP A 345 -3.68 -16.49 -21.81
CA ASP A 345 -4.07 -15.82 -20.56
C ASP A 345 -5.19 -14.84 -20.87
N SER A 346 -6.26 -14.90 -20.08
CA SER A 346 -7.40 -13.99 -20.19
C SER A 346 -7.72 -13.38 -18.85
N LYS A 347 -8.06 -12.08 -18.86
CA LYS A 347 -8.47 -11.36 -17.66
C LYS A 347 -9.63 -10.43 -17.98
N ILE A 348 -10.64 -10.42 -17.11
CA ILE A 348 -11.75 -9.50 -17.12
C ILE A 348 -11.81 -8.88 -15.74
N SER A 349 -11.73 -7.54 -15.68
CA SER A 349 -11.87 -6.76 -14.44
C SER A 349 -12.98 -5.75 -14.61
N LEU A 350 -13.93 -5.76 -13.71
CA LEU A 350 -15.04 -4.81 -13.63
C LEU A 350 -14.98 -4.10 -12.28
N SER A 351 -14.95 -2.78 -12.29
CA SER A 351 -14.99 -1.94 -11.09
C SER A 351 -16.09 -0.91 -11.22
N ARG A 352 -16.79 -0.68 -10.13
CA ARG A 352 -17.74 0.42 -9.99
C ARG A 352 -17.52 1.09 -8.65
N THR A 353 -17.12 2.36 -8.69
CA THR A 353 -16.97 3.21 -7.50
C THR A 353 -18.00 4.34 -7.56
N LYS A 354 -18.79 4.48 -6.49
CA LYS A 354 -19.73 5.59 -6.32
C LYS A 354 -19.36 6.33 -5.04
N THR A 355 -19.07 7.62 -5.15
CA THR A 355 -18.85 8.50 -4.00
C THR A 355 -19.90 9.59 -3.98
N GLU A 356 -20.52 9.81 -2.84
CA GLU A 356 -21.59 10.79 -2.61
C GLU A 356 -21.11 11.86 -1.63
N ASN A 357 -21.63 13.08 -1.78
CA ASN A 357 -21.40 14.23 -0.89
C ASN A 357 -19.93 14.59 -0.71
N ARG A 358 -19.14 14.55 -1.78
CA ARG A 358 -17.75 15.02 -1.74
C ARG A 358 -17.70 16.51 -1.40
N PRO A 359 -16.78 16.92 -0.51
CA PRO A 359 -16.61 18.33 -0.18
C PRO A 359 -16.06 19.12 -1.38
N LEU A 360 -16.46 20.37 -1.47
CA LEU A 360 -15.84 21.36 -2.37
C LEU A 360 -14.41 21.65 -1.92
N TYR A 361 -13.54 21.86 -2.91
CA TYR A 361 -12.14 22.22 -2.71
C TYR A 361 -11.91 23.72 -2.94
N GLY A 362 -10.75 24.24 -2.47
CA GLY A 362 -10.34 25.64 -2.65
C GLY A 362 -11.01 26.61 -1.69
N LYS A 363 -10.98 27.89 -2.01
CA LYS A 363 -11.52 28.98 -1.17
C LYS A 363 -13.01 28.85 -0.89
N ASN A 364 -13.76 28.25 -1.81
CA ASN A 364 -15.18 27.99 -1.63
C ASN A 364 -15.45 26.64 -0.95
N GLY A 365 -14.39 25.90 -0.60
CA GLY A 365 -14.48 24.62 0.09
C GLY A 365 -14.76 24.80 1.58
N ILE A 366 -15.45 23.81 2.15
CA ILE A 366 -15.92 23.88 3.54
C ILE A 366 -14.75 24.00 4.53
N VAL A 367 -13.64 23.30 4.30
CA VAL A 367 -12.44 23.36 5.18
C VAL A 367 -11.85 24.78 5.21
N TYR A 368 -11.77 25.43 4.04
CA TYR A 368 -11.28 26.80 3.97
C TYR A 368 -12.22 27.76 4.70
N GLN A 369 -13.53 27.62 4.50
CA GLN A 369 -14.53 28.46 5.14
C GLN A 369 -14.53 28.33 6.67
N LEU A 370 -14.27 27.12 7.19
CA LEU A 370 -14.16 26.88 8.63
C LEU A 370 -13.05 27.73 9.29
N LEU A 371 -11.99 28.10 8.55
CA LEU A 371 -10.92 28.95 9.08
C LEU A 371 -11.39 30.37 9.35
N PHE A 372 -12.44 30.83 8.66
CA PHE A 372 -13.00 32.20 8.76
C PHE A 372 -14.26 32.29 9.62
N ILE A 373 -14.76 31.17 10.14
CA ILE A 373 -15.83 31.22 11.13
C ILE A 373 -15.23 31.63 12.46
N PRO A 374 -15.69 32.71 13.13
CA PRO A 374 -15.23 33.09 14.46
C PRO A 374 -15.44 32.01 15.50
N ASN A 375 -14.71 32.07 16.61
CA ASN A 375 -14.77 31.06 17.68
C ASN A 375 -15.88 31.30 18.73
N ASN A 376 -16.61 32.41 18.62
CA ASN A 376 -17.73 32.80 19.49
C ASN A 376 -19.09 32.49 18.85
#